data_52cceae8049824c411e0a0a4db5af405
#
_entry.id   52cceae8049824c411e0a0a4db5af405
#
_cell.length_a   1.000
_cell.length_b   1.000
_cell.length_c   1.000
_cell.angle_alpha   90.00
_cell.angle_beta   90.00
_cell.angle_gamma   90.00
#
_symmetry.space_group_name_H-M   'P 1'
#
loop_
_entity.id
_entity.type
_entity.pdbx_description
1 polymer ?
#
loop_
_entity_poly.entity_id
_entity_poly.type
_entity_poly.pdbx_seq_one_letter_code
_entity_poly.pdbx_strand_id
1 'polypeptide(L)'
;MKQPPSTPEVQQDAQSLRGVLPMLILSQLHLAESYGYELVVRLQNIGLGDLATGTVYPVLSRLEQEGSLTSHLVASTAGPARKYYALSPAGEKALMLATARWHSLIAIVHTGLGAIPTAEPDEREPAGEEQK
;
A
#
# COMPACT_ATOMS: atom_id res chain seq x y z
N MET A 1 4.74 19.57 -21.17
CA MET A 1 4.01 19.69 -20.47
C MET A 1 4.24 19.26 -19.22
N LYS A 2 3.81 19.55 -18.51
CA LYS A 2 4.09 19.26 -17.32
C LYS A 2 3.21 18.37 -16.84
N GLN A 3 3.57 17.50 -16.23
CA GLN A 3 2.72 16.69 -15.75
C GLN A 3 2.08 17.17 -14.62
N PRO A 4 1.05 16.72 -14.32
CA PRO A 4 0.35 17.19 -13.23
C PRO A 4 1.05 16.92 -12.03
N PRO A 5 0.88 17.69 -11.13
CA PRO A 5 1.49 17.48 -9.93
C PRO A 5 0.88 16.33 -9.36
N SER A 6 1.50 15.44 -9.18
CA SER A 6 0.97 14.35 -8.66
C SER A 6 0.54 14.49 -7.37
N THR A 7 -0.06 13.59 -6.89
CA THR A 7 -0.34 13.61 -5.60
C THR A 7 0.82 13.70 -4.86
N PRO A 8 0.69 14.12 -3.79
CA PRO A 8 1.74 14.29 -2.94
C PRO A 8 2.48 13.12 -2.95
N GLU A 9 3.58 13.23 -2.96
CA GLU A 9 4.40 12.34 -3.16
C GLU A 9 4.58 11.43 -2.08
N VAL A 10 3.67 10.71 -1.69
CA VAL A 10 3.85 9.74 -0.68
C VAL A 10 4.91 8.78 -1.09
N GLN A 11 5.00 8.52 -2.35
CA GLN A 11 5.97 7.58 -2.76
C GLN A 11 7.35 8.06 -2.56
N GLN A 12 7.55 9.33 -2.35
CA GLN A 12 8.88 9.77 -2.16
C GLN A 12 9.25 9.81 -0.74
N ASP A 13 8.34 9.52 0.17
CA ASP A 13 8.67 9.55 1.56
C ASP A 13 8.91 8.13 2.01
N ALA A 14 10.12 7.68 1.88
CA ALA A 14 10.45 6.31 2.19
C ALA A 14 10.14 5.93 3.61
N GLN A 15 10.21 6.91 4.52
CA GLN A 15 9.98 6.58 5.88
C GLN A 15 8.50 6.31 6.14
N SER A 16 7.62 7.11 5.58
CA SER A 16 6.21 6.88 5.72
C SER A 16 5.81 5.58 5.06
N LEU A 17 6.38 5.31 3.89
CA LEU A 17 6.06 4.10 3.19
C LEU A 17 6.49 2.89 3.97
N ARG A 18 7.67 2.97 4.61
CA ARG A 18 8.16 1.84 5.35
C ARG A 18 7.22 1.47 6.47
N GLY A 19 6.52 2.43 7.01
CA GLY A 19 5.60 2.17 8.09
C GLY A 19 4.29 1.55 7.67
N VAL A 20 3.86 1.77 6.42
CA VAL A 20 2.56 1.28 5.99
C VAL A 20 2.63 0.15 4.98
N LEU A 21 3.79 -0.07 4.37
CA LEU A 21 3.88 -1.06 3.31
C LEU A 21 3.52 -2.47 3.79
N PRO A 22 3.98 -2.92 4.95
CA PRO A 22 3.57 -4.26 5.37
C PRO A 22 2.07 -4.41 5.48
N MET A 23 1.39 -3.41 6.02
CA MET A 23 -0.05 -3.46 6.15
C MET A 23 -0.72 -3.50 4.78
N LEU A 24 -0.20 -2.73 3.83
CA LEU A 24 -0.77 -2.71 2.50
C LEU A 24 -0.55 -4.03 1.78
N ILE A 25 0.60 -4.65 1.97
CA ILE A 25 0.86 -5.96 1.39
C ILE A 25 -0.12 -6.97 1.96
N LEU A 26 -0.29 -6.96 3.27
CA LEU A 26 -1.22 -7.89 3.90
C LEU A 26 -2.64 -7.65 3.37
N SER A 27 -3.02 -6.41 3.19
CA SER A 27 -4.37 -6.10 2.73
C SER A 27 -4.60 -6.58 1.31
N GLN A 28 -3.60 -6.45 0.45
CA GLN A 28 -3.75 -6.90 -0.92
C GLN A 28 -3.81 -8.43 -0.99
N LEU A 29 -3.03 -9.09 -0.16
CA LEU A 29 -3.05 -10.55 -0.15
C LEU A 29 -4.29 -11.10 0.53
N HIS A 30 -4.93 -10.29 1.38
CA HIS A 30 -6.21 -10.67 1.93
C HIS A 30 -7.26 -10.74 0.81
N LEU A 31 -7.15 -9.88 -0.19
CA LEU A 31 -8.08 -9.88 -1.28
C LEU A 31 -7.85 -11.05 -2.23
N ALA A 32 -6.61 -11.39 -2.49
CA ALA A 32 -6.29 -12.50 -3.39
C ALA A 32 -4.81 -12.81 -3.30
N GLU A 33 -4.45 -14.07 -3.33
CA GLU A 33 -3.04 -14.41 -3.37
C GLU A 33 -2.42 -13.88 -4.65
N SER A 34 -1.15 -13.73 -4.65
CA SER A 34 -0.48 -13.05 -5.74
C SER A 34 0.99 -13.43 -5.78
N TYR A 35 1.58 -13.43 -6.97
CA TYR A 35 3.01 -13.54 -7.02
C TYR A 35 3.61 -12.13 -6.92
N GLY A 36 4.91 -12.08 -6.63
CA GLY A 36 5.50 -10.82 -6.23
C GLY A 36 5.33 -9.68 -7.19
N TYR A 37 5.58 -9.92 -8.48
CA TYR A 37 5.49 -8.82 -9.42
C TYR A 37 4.06 -8.33 -9.57
N GLU A 38 3.10 -9.25 -9.57
CA GLU A 38 1.71 -8.85 -9.64
C GLU A 38 1.34 -8.00 -8.43
N LEU A 39 1.86 -8.35 -7.26
CA LEU A 39 1.60 -7.59 -6.07
C LEU A 39 2.15 -6.18 -6.20
N VAL A 40 3.35 -6.03 -6.76
CA VAL A 40 3.91 -4.71 -6.98
C VAL A 40 2.97 -3.88 -7.85
N VAL A 41 2.45 -4.48 -8.92
CA VAL A 41 1.55 -3.75 -9.81
C VAL A 41 0.27 -3.37 -9.09
N ARG A 42 -0.25 -4.27 -8.28
CA ARG A 42 -1.47 -3.97 -7.52
C ARG A 42 -1.24 -2.80 -6.56
N LEU A 43 -0.09 -2.77 -5.91
CA LEU A 43 0.22 -1.69 -4.99
C LEU A 43 0.43 -0.38 -5.73
N GLN A 44 1.06 -0.44 -6.90
CA GLN A 44 1.22 0.76 -7.70
C GLN A 44 -0.15 1.32 -8.08
N ASN A 45 -1.08 0.43 -8.40
CA ASN A 45 -2.39 0.87 -8.84
C ASN A 45 -3.23 1.49 -7.74
N ILE A 46 -2.98 1.19 -6.49
CA ILE A 46 -3.74 1.83 -5.43
C ILE A 46 -3.11 3.15 -5.00
N GLY A 47 -2.03 3.54 -5.63
CA GLY A 47 -1.47 4.85 -5.37
C GLY A 47 0.02 4.92 -5.19
N LEU A 48 0.71 3.77 -5.19
CA LEU A 48 2.13 3.79 -4.96
C LEU A 48 2.86 3.65 -6.29
N GLY A 49 2.68 4.63 -7.16
CA GLY A 49 3.15 4.52 -8.53
C GLY A 49 4.63 4.34 -8.71
N ASP A 50 5.43 4.82 -7.77
CA ASP A 50 6.87 4.67 -7.90
C ASP A 50 7.41 3.47 -7.17
N LEU A 51 6.57 2.62 -6.66
CA LEU A 51 7.04 1.50 -5.87
C LEU A 51 7.87 0.56 -6.72
N ALA A 52 8.99 0.12 -6.18
CA ALA A 52 9.88 -0.76 -6.90
C ALA A 52 9.85 -2.15 -6.32
N THR A 53 10.20 -3.12 -7.15
CA THR A 53 10.25 -4.50 -6.68
C THR A 53 11.27 -4.67 -5.58
N GLY A 54 12.38 -3.93 -5.65
CA GLY A 54 13.39 -4.03 -4.61
C GLY A 54 12.92 -3.58 -3.25
N THR A 55 11.82 -2.82 -3.18
CA THR A 55 11.26 -2.41 -1.92
C THR A 55 10.30 -3.46 -1.40
N VAL A 56 9.58 -4.12 -2.29
CA VAL A 56 8.52 -5.04 -1.89
C VAL A 56 9.05 -6.40 -1.49
N TYR A 57 10.00 -6.95 -2.25
CA TYR A 57 10.43 -8.31 -2.00
C TYR A 57 11.03 -8.55 -0.62
N PRO A 58 11.85 -7.65 -0.08
CA PRO A 58 12.33 -7.87 1.28
C PRO A 58 11.22 -7.89 2.32
N VAL A 59 10.16 -7.13 2.09
CA VAL A 59 9.03 -7.12 3.02
C VAL A 59 8.29 -8.45 2.92
N LEU A 60 8.11 -8.97 1.71
CA LEU A 60 7.48 -10.27 1.55
C LEU A 60 8.27 -11.35 2.26
N SER A 61 9.60 -11.32 2.13
CA SER A 61 10.44 -12.32 2.80
C SER A 61 10.29 -12.22 4.30
N ARG A 62 10.26 -11.01 4.82
CA ARG A 62 10.16 -10.85 6.25
C ARG A 62 8.81 -11.32 6.76
N LEU A 63 7.74 -10.97 6.05
CA LEU A 63 6.42 -11.39 6.48
C LEU A 63 6.26 -12.91 6.41
N GLU A 64 6.90 -13.53 5.43
CA GLU A 64 6.86 -14.98 5.35
C GLU A 64 7.63 -15.59 6.51
N GLN A 65 8.80 -15.04 6.84
CA GLN A 65 9.57 -15.55 7.95
C GLN A 65 8.84 -15.37 9.27
N GLU A 66 8.05 -14.34 9.38
CA GLU A 66 7.29 -14.09 10.59
C GLU A 66 6.03 -14.96 10.67
N GLY A 67 5.75 -15.71 9.64
CA GLY A 67 4.58 -16.56 9.65
C GLY A 67 3.30 -15.91 9.19
N SER A 68 3.36 -14.66 8.76
CA SER A 68 2.16 -13.97 8.28
C SER A 68 1.78 -14.37 6.86
N LEU A 69 2.73 -14.85 6.09
CA LEU A 69 2.46 -15.29 4.73
C LEU A 69 2.91 -16.72 4.54
N THR A 70 2.24 -17.41 3.65
CA THR A 70 2.71 -18.67 3.14
C THR A 70 2.98 -18.49 1.66
N SER A 71 3.73 -19.38 1.07
CA SER A 71 3.99 -19.29 -0.36
C SER A 71 4.01 -20.65 -0.97
N HIS A 72 3.78 -20.71 -2.27
CA HIS A 72 3.87 -21.94 -3.02
C HIS A 72 4.22 -21.61 -4.46
N LEU A 73 4.76 -22.57 -5.16
CA LEU A 73 5.14 -22.37 -6.55
C LEU A 73 4.00 -22.80 -7.45
N VAL A 74 3.80 -22.01 -8.49
CA VAL A 74 2.77 -22.33 -9.48
C VAL A 74 3.47 -22.41 -10.82
N ALA A 75 3.26 -23.52 -11.51
CA ALA A 75 3.92 -23.72 -12.80
C ALA A 75 3.47 -22.67 -13.79
N SER A 76 4.37 -22.27 -14.65
CA SER A 76 4.07 -21.30 -15.65
C SER A 76 4.32 -21.92 -16.99
N THR A 77 3.46 -21.67 -17.97
CA THR A 77 3.65 -22.26 -19.26
C THR A 77 4.74 -21.59 -20.03
N ALA A 78 5.11 -20.39 -19.67
CA ALA A 78 6.08 -19.68 -20.42
C ALA A 78 7.30 -19.32 -19.66
N GLY A 79 7.69 -20.05 -18.72
CA GLY A 79 8.90 -19.73 -17.99
C GLY A 79 8.97 -20.44 -16.69
N PRO A 80 9.79 -19.99 -15.78
CA PRO A 80 9.96 -20.65 -14.51
C PRO A 80 8.67 -20.54 -13.68
N ALA A 81 8.54 -21.41 -12.74
CA ALA A 81 7.41 -21.37 -11.84
C ALA A 81 7.42 -20.06 -11.07
N ARG A 82 6.24 -19.57 -10.74
CA ARG A 82 6.11 -18.36 -9.98
C ARG A 82 5.77 -18.65 -8.55
N LYS A 83 6.35 -17.85 -7.65
CA LYS A 83 6.08 -18.01 -6.22
C LYS A 83 4.91 -17.14 -5.86
N TYR A 84 3.83 -17.78 -5.44
CA TYR A 84 2.64 -17.06 -5.03
C TYR A 84 2.61 -16.97 -3.51
N TYR A 85 2.17 -15.84 -3.02
CA TYR A 85 2.06 -15.59 -1.60
C TYR A 85 0.60 -15.49 -1.20
N ALA A 86 0.29 -15.97 -0.02
CA ALA A 86 -1.07 -15.90 0.51
C ALA A 86 -1.00 -15.59 2.00
N LEU A 87 -2.05 -15.03 2.53
CA LEU A 87 -2.09 -14.77 3.95
C LEU A 87 -2.28 -16.06 4.71
N SER A 88 -1.54 -16.21 5.79
CA SER A 88 -1.79 -17.30 6.71
C SER A 88 -2.83 -16.83 7.73
N PRO A 89 -3.33 -17.72 8.57
CA PRO A 89 -4.21 -17.28 9.67
C PRO A 89 -3.53 -16.25 10.56
N ALA A 90 -2.22 -16.39 10.79
CA ALA A 90 -1.51 -15.40 11.56
C ALA A 90 -1.45 -14.07 10.79
N GLY A 91 -1.37 -14.14 9.48
CA GLY A 91 -1.38 -12.92 8.67
C GLY A 91 -2.72 -12.20 8.72
N GLU A 92 -3.81 -12.95 8.79
CA GLU A 92 -5.12 -12.32 8.93
C GLU A 92 -5.20 -11.57 10.25
N LYS A 93 -4.67 -12.16 11.31
CA LYS A 93 -4.66 -11.50 12.60
C LYS A 93 -3.76 -10.29 12.56
N ALA A 94 -2.60 -10.41 11.93
CA ALA A 94 -1.67 -9.29 11.82
C ALA A 94 -2.32 -8.14 11.06
N LEU A 95 -3.09 -8.44 10.03
CA LEU A 95 -3.76 -7.41 9.27
C LEU A 95 -4.81 -6.71 10.13
N MET A 96 -5.60 -7.47 10.88
CA MET A 96 -6.59 -6.85 11.73
C MET A 96 -5.97 -5.93 12.75
N LEU A 97 -4.88 -6.37 13.36
CA LEU A 97 -4.22 -5.58 14.35
C LEU A 97 -3.60 -4.33 13.75
N ALA A 98 -2.96 -4.47 12.60
CA ALA A 98 -2.35 -3.32 11.92
C ALA A 98 -3.42 -2.31 11.52
N THR A 99 -4.57 -2.78 11.06
CA THR A 99 -5.65 -1.91 10.67
C THR A 99 -6.17 -1.12 11.87
N ALA A 100 -6.33 -1.79 13.01
CA ALA A 100 -6.80 -1.12 14.20
C ALA A 100 -5.81 -0.07 14.67
N ARG A 101 -4.52 -0.41 14.64
CA ARG A 101 -3.51 0.54 15.04
C ARG A 101 -3.46 1.74 14.09
N TRP A 102 -3.67 1.49 12.81
CA TRP A 102 -3.66 2.56 11.84
C TRP A 102 -4.83 3.52 12.09
N HIS A 103 -6.02 2.99 12.36
CA HIS A 103 -7.16 3.84 12.62
C HIS A 103 -6.95 4.66 13.90
N SER A 104 -6.33 4.06 14.91
CA SER A 104 -6.03 4.80 16.12
C SER A 104 -5.04 5.91 15.84
N LEU A 105 -4.02 5.62 15.03
CA LEU A 105 -3.01 6.61 14.73
C LEU A 105 -3.61 7.75 13.93
N ILE A 106 -4.48 7.44 12.98
CA ILE A 106 -5.13 8.48 12.20
C ILE A 106 -5.94 9.39 13.12
N ALA A 107 -6.64 8.83 14.09
CA ALA A 107 -7.44 9.63 14.99
C ALA A 107 -6.55 10.57 15.81
N ILE A 108 -5.42 10.06 16.26
CA ILE A 108 -4.49 10.88 17.00
C ILE A 108 -3.94 12.01 16.14
N VAL A 109 -3.57 11.67 14.91
CA VAL A 109 -3.03 12.68 14.02
C VAL A 109 -4.08 13.74 13.70
N HIS A 110 -5.32 13.33 13.47
CA HIS A 110 -6.37 14.28 13.23
C HIS A 110 -6.56 15.21 14.42
N THR A 111 -6.50 14.66 15.63
CA THR A 111 -6.61 15.48 16.82
C THR A 111 -5.47 16.48 16.88
N GLY A 112 -4.27 16.02 16.62
CA GLY A 112 -3.12 16.90 16.71
C GLY A 112 -3.11 17.97 15.64
N LEU A 113 -3.64 17.67 14.46
CA LEU A 113 -3.64 18.64 13.39
C LEU A 113 -4.93 19.46 13.32
N GLY A 114 -5.82 19.27 14.25
CA GLY A 114 -7.13 19.88 14.10
C GLY A 114 -7.13 21.37 14.01
N ALA A 115 -6.16 22.02 14.61
CA ALA A 115 -6.11 23.46 14.56
C ALA A 115 -5.25 23.98 13.45
N ILE A 116 -4.67 23.13 12.63
CA ILE A 116 -3.78 23.55 11.60
C ILE A 116 -4.51 23.60 10.29
N PRO A 117 -4.48 24.70 9.58
CA PRO A 117 -5.21 24.77 8.32
C PRO A 117 -4.62 23.81 7.33
N THR A 118 -5.46 23.16 6.57
CA THR A 118 -4.96 22.24 5.61
C THR A 118 -4.73 22.94 4.33
N ALA A 119 -3.77 22.47 3.60
CA ALA A 119 -3.50 23.03 2.34
C ALA A 119 -4.36 22.28 1.36
N GLU A 120 -5.62 22.54 1.31
CA GLU A 120 -6.40 21.82 0.50
C GLU A 120 -6.33 22.15 -0.87
N PRO A 121 -6.46 21.31 -1.73
CA PRO A 121 -6.43 21.61 -3.11
C PRO A 121 -7.61 22.43 -3.36
N ASP A 122 -7.50 23.21 -4.30
CA ASP A 122 -8.49 24.08 -4.51
C ASP A 122 -9.59 23.47 -5.22
N GLU A 123 -10.42 22.84 -4.61
CA GLU A 123 -11.42 22.33 -5.27
C GLU A 123 -12.47 23.27 -5.54
N ARG A 124 -12.31 24.40 -5.15
CA ARG A 124 -13.28 25.32 -5.40
C ARG A 124 -13.36 25.69 -6.76
N GLU A 125 -12.33 25.57 -7.51
CA GLU A 125 -12.37 26.02 -8.72
C GLU A 125 -13.29 25.33 -9.55
N PRO A 126 -13.41 24.14 -9.59
CA PRO A 126 -14.33 23.56 -10.46
C PRO A 126 -15.70 24.04 -10.16
N ALA A 127 -15.96 24.18 -8.96
CA ALA A 127 -17.21 24.62 -8.65
C ALA A 127 -17.46 25.92 -9.23
N GLY A 128 -16.53 26.69 -9.15
CA GLY A 128 -16.69 27.97 -9.59
C GLY A 128 -17.07 28.00 -10.94
N GLU A 129 -16.47 27.30 -11.70
CA GLU A 129 -16.71 27.51 -12.90
C GLU A 129 -17.87 26.95 -13.35
N GLU A 130 -18.37 26.12 -12.79
CA GLU A 130 -19.41 25.60 -13.27
C GLU A 130 -20.52 26.38 -13.29
N GLN A 131 -20.57 27.25 -12.83
CA GLN A 131 -21.61 28.02 -12.75
C GLN A 131 -21.88 28.72 -13.79
N LYS A 132 -21.57 28.70 -14.53
CA LYS A 132 -21.88 29.46 -15.47
C LYS A 132 -22.55 29.31 -16.09
#